data_df5ebb0044d533d60fa9912d68e56689
#
_entry.id   df5ebb0044d533d60fa9912d68e56689
#
_cell.length_a   1.000
_cell.length_b   1.000
_cell.length_c   1.000
_cell.angle_alpha   90.00
_cell.angle_beta   90.00
_cell.angle_gamma   90.00
#
_symmetry.space_group_name_H-M   'P 1'
#
loop_
_entity.id
_entity.type
_entity.pdbx_description
1 polymer ?
#
loop_
_entity_poly.entity_id
_entity_poly.type
_entity_poly.pdbx_seq_one_letter_code
_entity_poly.pdbx_strand_id
1 'polypeptide(L)'
;MARRNGQVWLVFSDLMANRVFFECGIVDRACETFPDQLAALFLVHEKHVRPWRARLDGIDVLHGDDLIPKQVRPSERVVRRIDYELDKWIGFYPLALRQSLRHGFHRDRLAAGHPFAFLDVSRAGPLPRWRWLESAMTRWHLSTRRYVPQVLFERMRSDCRAVVLTNPQAHSSMPLLSATRRLKVPTIGYIASWDHPVGKGIVSPYLDRYIVQNAAMREDLSRYHGIDPSRVVVTGWPQTDVFHRRRSRDAYCALLRGLGLSDGLPVVLYAGNTSSNAPYEANLVARLVSWWRESGANERFSLLFRPHPYDREVETRYHAVLADSDAALQRSSFADLEDLVTLLQHVDAVVANAGTILLDALVNDRPSVCVTFDEGAPKGERHADLNLTGAHYREMVDSRAFYRADDFDALVRTLDRALSEPGELRAERVRLAAEVVGEVDGRAAERVVAAIHEEIVGGPAAVGATGERAVDPAFGDQSAG
;
A
#
# COMPACT_ATOMS: atom_id res chain seq x y z
N MET A 1 -4.24 28.69 21.56
CA MET A 1 -3.41 29.08 20.40
C MET A 1 -4.31 29.76 19.38
N ALA A 2 -3.92 30.91 18.86
CA ALA A 2 -4.67 31.56 17.77
C ALA A 2 -4.70 30.61 16.55
N ARG A 3 -5.89 30.47 15.92
CA ARG A 3 -6.03 29.69 14.66
C ARG A 3 -5.11 30.34 13.64
N ARG A 4 -4.17 29.55 13.07
CA ARG A 4 -3.37 30.03 11.93
C ARG A 4 -4.30 30.20 10.73
N ASN A 5 -4.29 31.39 10.14
CA ASN A 5 -4.84 31.58 8.80
C ASN A 5 -3.90 30.86 7.85
N GLY A 6 -4.41 30.04 6.93
CA GLY A 6 -3.59 29.30 5.99
C GLY A 6 -4.31 28.09 5.41
N GLN A 7 -3.62 27.40 4.53
CA GLN A 7 -4.14 26.27 3.80
C GLN A 7 -3.85 24.94 4.52
N VAL A 8 -4.70 23.95 4.29
CA VAL A 8 -4.47 22.54 4.62
C VAL A 8 -3.73 21.90 3.44
N TRP A 9 -2.51 21.45 3.70
CA TRP A 9 -1.67 20.85 2.67
C TRP A 9 -1.91 19.35 2.59
N LEU A 10 -2.44 18.89 1.47
CA LEU A 10 -2.49 17.47 1.12
C LEU A 10 -1.19 17.10 0.41
N VAL A 11 -0.39 16.21 1.01
CA VAL A 11 0.95 15.87 0.51
C VAL A 11 0.94 14.50 -0.15
N PHE A 12 1.13 14.49 -1.45
CA PHE A 12 1.08 13.32 -2.32
C PHE A 12 2.48 12.80 -2.61
N SER A 13 2.89 11.75 -1.90
CA SER A 13 4.25 11.22 -1.93
C SER A 13 4.36 9.78 -2.47
N ASP A 14 3.24 9.11 -2.70
CA ASP A 14 3.17 7.71 -3.15
C ASP A 14 2.01 7.49 -4.11
N LEU A 15 2.24 6.73 -5.21
CA LEU A 15 1.24 6.58 -6.27
C LEU A 15 0.01 5.77 -5.84
N MET A 16 0.18 4.75 -4.98
CA MET A 16 -0.94 3.97 -4.49
C MET A 16 -1.79 4.78 -3.52
N ALA A 17 -1.16 5.53 -2.61
CA ALA A 17 -1.85 6.45 -1.73
C ALA A 17 -2.58 7.55 -2.52
N ASN A 18 -1.93 8.12 -3.55
CA ASN A 18 -2.54 9.11 -4.41
C ASN A 18 -3.79 8.56 -5.11
N ARG A 19 -3.72 7.34 -5.65
CA ARG A 19 -4.88 6.66 -6.24
C ARG A 19 -6.05 6.59 -5.26
N VAL A 20 -5.81 6.19 -4.01
CA VAL A 20 -6.87 6.12 -2.99
C VAL A 20 -7.48 7.50 -2.74
N PHE A 21 -6.67 8.52 -2.61
CA PHE A 21 -7.16 9.88 -2.37
C PHE A 21 -8.01 10.42 -3.52
N PHE A 22 -7.59 10.19 -4.76
CA PHE A 22 -8.30 10.69 -5.94
C PHE A 22 -9.47 9.77 -6.35
N GLU A 23 -9.22 8.48 -6.54
CA GLU A 23 -10.22 7.57 -7.11
C GLU A 23 -11.32 7.17 -6.10
N CYS A 24 -11.04 7.24 -4.79
CA CYS A 24 -12.03 6.91 -3.78
C CYS A 24 -12.76 8.15 -3.20
N GLY A 25 -12.55 9.33 -3.80
CA GLY A 25 -13.31 10.55 -3.49
C GLY A 25 -12.89 11.27 -2.21
N ILE A 26 -11.69 11.01 -1.68
CA ILE A 26 -11.19 11.74 -0.49
C ILE A 26 -10.89 13.20 -0.86
N VAL A 27 -10.25 13.44 -2.02
CA VAL A 27 -9.94 14.81 -2.48
C VAL A 27 -11.23 15.60 -2.71
N ASP A 28 -12.21 15.03 -3.41
CA ASP A 28 -13.47 15.71 -3.72
C ASP A 28 -14.20 16.11 -2.43
N ARG A 29 -14.30 15.22 -1.45
CA ARG A 29 -14.88 15.51 -0.13
C ARG A 29 -14.06 16.51 0.69
N ALA A 30 -12.73 16.49 0.55
CA ALA A 30 -11.88 17.48 1.20
C ALA A 30 -12.11 18.88 0.61
N CYS A 31 -12.33 19.01 -0.70
CA CYS A 31 -12.72 20.27 -1.34
C CYS A 31 -14.05 20.81 -0.79
N GLU A 32 -15.04 19.95 -0.62
CA GLU A 32 -16.32 20.31 -0.02
C GLU A 32 -16.18 20.75 1.46
N THR A 33 -15.29 20.11 2.20
CA THR A 33 -15.09 20.38 3.64
C THR A 33 -14.23 21.61 3.91
N PHE A 34 -13.27 21.89 3.05
CA PHE A 34 -12.29 22.99 3.17
C PHE A 34 -12.29 23.88 1.92
N PRO A 35 -13.41 24.53 1.57
CA PRO A 35 -13.51 25.33 0.36
C PRO A 35 -12.45 26.44 0.38
N ASP A 36 -11.71 26.59 -0.73
CA ASP A 36 -10.64 27.57 -0.93
C ASP A 36 -9.49 27.54 0.10
N GLN A 37 -9.39 26.46 0.88
CA GLN A 37 -8.38 26.30 1.93
C GLN A 37 -7.43 25.13 1.68
N LEU A 38 -7.46 24.51 0.51
CA LEU A 38 -6.60 23.36 0.20
C LEU A 38 -5.40 23.76 -0.64
N ALA A 39 -4.27 23.13 -0.36
CA ALA A 39 -3.12 23.08 -1.25
C ALA A 39 -2.71 21.61 -1.46
N ALA A 40 -2.39 21.25 -2.68
CA ALA A 40 -1.93 19.92 -3.05
C ALA A 40 -0.43 19.97 -3.35
N LEU A 41 0.38 19.38 -2.47
CA LEU A 41 1.83 19.27 -2.68
C LEU A 41 2.20 17.91 -3.25
N PHE A 42 2.71 17.90 -4.48
CA PHE A 42 3.15 16.67 -5.14
C PHE A 42 4.66 16.46 -4.97
N LEU A 43 5.03 15.37 -4.32
CA LEU A 43 6.42 14.89 -4.18
C LEU A 43 6.76 13.79 -5.20
N VAL A 44 5.83 13.49 -6.10
CA VAL A 44 5.98 12.56 -7.22
C VAL A 44 6.18 13.33 -8.53
N HIS A 45 6.73 12.66 -9.53
CA HIS A 45 6.99 13.32 -10.83
C HIS A 45 5.67 13.71 -11.53
N GLU A 46 5.64 14.88 -12.18
CA GLU A 46 4.49 15.50 -12.87
C GLU A 46 3.71 14.52 -13.79
N LYS A 47 4.41 13.65 -14.53
CA LYS A 47 3.75 12.64 -15.39
C LYS A 47 2.74 11.75 -14.65
N HIS A 48 2.93 11.58 -13.35
CA HIS A 48 2.06 10.77 -12.50
C HIS A 48 0.90 11.56 -11.89
N VAL A 49 0.96 12.90 -11.97
CA VAL A 49 -0.12 13.79 -11.52
C VAL A 49 -1.14 14.04 -12.64
N ARG A 50 -0.67 14.00 -13.88
CA ARG A 50 -1.47 14.31 -15.08
C ARG A 50 -2.86 13.65 -15.12
N PRO A 51 -3.05 12.37 -14.76
CA PRO A 51 -4.36 11.74 -14.80
C PRO A 51 -5.40 12.38 -13.88
N TRP A 52 -4.97 13.02 -12.79
CA TRP A 52 -5.86 13.62 -11.79
C TRP A 52 -5.92 15.14 -11.84
N ARG A 53 -5.29 15.77 -12.83
CA ARG A 53 -5.15 17.24 -12.90
C ARG A 53 -6.50 17.95 -12.94
N ALA A 54 -7.49 17.38 -13.62
CA ALA A 54 -8.84 17.94 -13.67
C ALA A 54 -9.57 17.96 -12.31
N ARG A 55 -9.15 17.14 -11.36
CA ARG A 55 -9.71 17.12 -9.99
C ARG A 55 -9.04 18.08 -9.04
N LEU A 56 -8.12 18.91 -9.54
CA LEU A 56 -7.38 19.91 -8.76
C LEU A 56 -7.91 21.34 -8.98
N ASP A 57 -9.04 21.46 -9.69
CA ASP A 57 -9.65 22.78 -9.90
C ASP A 57 -10.04 23.40 -8.55
N GLY A 58 -9.62 24.65 -8.32
CA GLY A 58 -9.82 25.35 -7.05
C GLY A 58 -8.84 24.97 -5.93
N ILE A 59 -7.85 24.12 -6.20
CA ILE A 59 -6.80 23.75 -5.25
C ILE A 59 -5.46 24.43 -5.67
N ASP A 60 -4.77 25.03 -4.71
CA ASP A 60 -3.40 25.55 -4.95
C ASP A 60 -2.43 24.38 -5.15
N VAL A 61 -1.85 24.26 -6.34
CA VAL A 61 -0.97 23.13 -6.69
C VAL A 61 0.49 23.52 -6.46
N LEU A 62 1.14 22.80 -5.53
CA LEU A 62 2.54 22.98 -5.17
C LEU A 62 3.37 21.82 -5.71
N HIS A 63 4.53 22.12 -6.27
CA HIS A 63 5.45 21.09 -6.77
C HIS A 63 6.63 20.87 -5.82
N GLY A 64 6.94 19.62 -5.55
CA GLY A 64 8.04 19.26 -4.66
C GLY A 64 9.40 19.77 -5.15
N ASP A 65 9.63 19.82 -6.45
CA ASP A 65 10.88 20.33 -7.03
C ASP A 65 11.12 21.83 -6.73
N ASP A 66 10.05 22.62 -6.53
CA ASP A 66 10.14 24.05 -6.19
C ASP A 66 10.45 24.25 -4.70
N LEU A 67 9.92 23.39 -3.85
CA LEU A 67 10.05 23.48 -2.39
C LEU A 67 11.22 22.68 -1.82
N ILE A 68 11.62 21.63 -2.53
CA ILE A 68 12.73 20.72 -2.15
C ILE A 68 13.70 20.64 -3.35
N PRO A 69 14.46 21.70 -3.60
CA PRO A 69 15.30 21.81 -4.79
C PRO A 69 16.32 20.64 -4.86
N LYS A 70 16.50 20.10 -6.05
CA LYS A 70 17.48 19.02 -6.32
C LYS A 70 18.92 19.54 -6.30
N GLN A 71 19.11 20.79 -6.73
CA GLN A 71 20.41 21.46 -6.72
C GLN A 71 20.62 22.12 -5.36
N VAL A 72 21.55 21.61 -4.59
CA VAL A 72 21.91 22.10 -3.25
C VAL A 72 23.42 22.24 -3.13
N ARG A 73 23.87 23.01 -2.16
CA ARG A 73 25.31 23.16 -1.84
C ARG A 73 25.96 21.79 -1.60
N PRO A 74 27.27 21.64 -1.90
CA PRO A 74 27.95 20.36 -1.70
C PRO A 74 27.80 19.79 -0.28
N SER A 75 27.89 20.62 0.74
CA SER A 75 27.71 20.23 2.16
C SER A 75 26.29 19.72 2.43
N GLU A 76 25.27 20.36 1.87
CA GLU A 76 23.88 19.91 1.99
C GLU A 76 23.63 18.61 1.24
N ARG A 77 24.30 18.40 0.11
CA ARG A 77 24.23 17.15 -0.65
C ARG A 77 24.76 15.98 0.17
N VAL A 78 25.85 16.17 0.90
CA VAL A 78 26.39 15.15 1.80
C VAL A 78 25.40 14.83 2.91
N VAL A 79 24.84 15.84 3.57
CA VAL A 79 23.86 15.64 4.66
C VAL A 79 22.62 14.90 4.12
N ARG A 80 22.08 15.31 2.96
CA ARG A 80 20.96 14.62 2.34
C ARG A 80 21.26 13.17 1.98
N ARG A 81 22.48 12.90 1.52
CA ARG A 81 22.90 11.54 1.20
C ARG A 81 22.98 10.68 2.45
N ILE A 82 23.56 11.20 3.52
CA ILE A 82 23.60 10.53 4.82
C ILE A 82 22.18 10.27 5.32
N ASP A 83 21.31 11.27 5.34
CA ASP A 83 19.91 11.12 5.74
C ASP A 83 19.19 10.05 4.93
N TYR A 84 19.39 10.03 3.60
CA TYR A 84 18.79 9.04 2.72
C TYR A 84 19.28 7.61 3.00
N GLU A 85 20.57 7.42 3.20
CA GLU A 85 21.12 6.10 3.52
C GLU A 85 20.69 5.65 4.92
N LEU A 86 20.63 6.55 5.89
CA LEU A 86 20.12 6.27 7.23
C LEU A 86 18.63 5.89 7.17
N ASP A 87 17.81 6.59 6.38
CA ASP A 87 16.40 6.24 6.22
C ASP A 87 16.22 4.86 5.61
N LYS A 88 17.01 4.52 4.58
CA LYS A 88 17.00 3.18 4.00
C LYS A 88 17.38 2.12 5.02
N TRP A 89 18.36 2.41 5.83
CA TRP A 89 18.86 1.47 6.81
C TRP A 89 17.93 1.34 8.01
N ILE A 90 17.49 2.47 8.60
CA ILE A 90 16.57 2.49 9.74
C ILE A 90 15.16 2.10 9.34
N GLY A 91 14.70 2.58 8.19
CA GLY A 91 13.36 2.30 7.68
C GLY A 91 13.09 0.81 7.52
N PHE A 92 14.12 0.00 7.31
CA PHE A 92 13.95 -1.43 7.08
C PHE A 92 14.52 -2.30 8.19
N TYR A 93 15.33 -1.75 9.08
CA TYR A 93 16.14 -2.57 9.96
C TYR A 93 15.42 -3.14 11.20
N PRO A 94 14.66 -2.41 12.03
CA PRO A 94 14.18 -3.00 13.27
C PRO A 94 12.86 -3.73 13.17
N LEU A 95 11.95 -3.29 12.32
CA LEU A 95 10.54 -3.68 12.36
C LEU A 95 10.17 -4.62 11.24
N ALA A 96 10.47 -4.25 10.02
CA ALA A 96 10.16 -5.03 8.85
C ALA A 96 10.90 -6.36 8.83
N LEU A 97 12.13 -6.38 9.35
CA LEU A 97 13.01 -7.55 9.34
C LEU A 97 12.66 -8.59 10.38
N ARG A 98 12.05 -8.21 11.49
CA ARG A 98 11.64 -9.18 12.50
C ARG A 98 10.41 -9.99 12.09
N GLN A 99 9.59 -9.50 11.18
CA GLN A 99 8.26 -10.07 11.00
C GLN A 99 7.85 -10.48 9.59
N SER A 100 8.23 -9.81 8.53
CA SER A 100 7.68 -10.16 7.22
C SER A 100 8.64 -10.13 6.05
N LEU A 101 9.79 -9.50 6.18
CA LEU A 101 10.69 -9.29 5.06
C LEU A 101 11.97 -10.12 5.13
N ARG A 102 11.94 -11.22 5.86
CA ARG A 102 13.12 -12.05 6.07
C ARG A 102 13.81 -12.50 4.77
N HIS A 103 13.13 -12.46 3.62
CA HIS A 103 13.67 -13.11 2.44
C HIS A 103 13.64 -12.32 1.13
N GLY A 104 12.58 -11.59 0.78
CA GLY A 104 12.47 -10.92 -0.52
C GLY A 104 13.31 -9.63 -0.59
N PHE A 105 12.99 -8.69 0.26
CA PHE A 105 13.58 -7.36 0.24
C PHE A 105 15.10 -7.33 0.47
N HIS A 106 15.61 -8.21 1.30
CA HIS A 106 17.04 -8.29 1.58
C HIS A 106 17.84 -8.83 0.39
N ARG A 107 17.30 -9.81 -0.34
CA ARG A 107 17.89 -10.32 -1.57
C ARG A 107 17.98 -9.25 -2.66
N ASP A 108 16.92 -8.47 -2.85
CA ASP A 108 16.91 -7.39 -3.85
C ASP A 108 17.96 -6.33 -3.53
N ARG A 109 18.20 -6.05 -2.24
CA ARG A 109 19.26 -5.13 -1.81
C ARG A 109 20.66 -5.70 -1.96
N LEU A 110 20.86 -6.98 -1.69
CA LEU A 110 22.12 -7.67 -1.96
C LEU A 110 22.42 -7.67 -3.44
N ALA A 111 21.41 -8.01 -4.27
CA ALA A 111 21.52 -7.97 -5.72
C ALA A 111 21.77 -6.57 -6.27
N ALA A 112 21.21 -5.54 -5.65
CA ALA A 112 21.41 -4.14 -6.01
C ALA A 112 22.75 -3.55 -5.50
N GLY A 113 23.61 -4.34 -4.83
CA GLY A 113 24.88 -3.87 -4.31
C GLY A 113 24.77 -2.84 -3.20
N HIS A 114 23.73 -2.92 -2.38
CA HIS A 114 23.51 -1.95 -1.30
C HIS A 114 24.65 -1.99 -0.27
N PRO A 115 25.25 -0.85 0.14
CA PRO A 115 26.43 -0.83 1.01
C PRO A 115 26.25 -1.52 2.37
N PHE A 116 24.99 -1.69 2.82
CA PHE A 116 24.67 -2.39 4.07
C PHE A 116 24.05 -3.80 3.83
N ALA A 117 24.12 -4.31 2.61
CA ALA A 117 23.62 -5.64 2.28
C ALA A 117 24.36 -6.78 3.00
N PHE A 118 25.61 -6.51 3.48
CA PHE A 118 26.38 -7.45 4.28
C PHE A 118 25.82 -7.69 5.69
N LEU A 119 24.95 -6.81 6.16
CA LEU A 119 24.20 -7.02 7.41
C LEU A 119 23.05 -7.97 7.12
N ASP A 120 23.34 -9.25 7.05
CA ASP A 120 22.31 -10.28 6.91
C ASP A 120 21.56 -10.43 8.25
N VAL A 121 20.52 -9.64 8.37
CA VAL A 121 19.67 -9.57 9.57
C VAL A 121 18.77 -10.79 9.68
N SER A 122 18.63 -11.59 8.59
CA SER A 122 17.85 -12.82 8.63
C SER A 122 18.51 -13.92 9.46
N ARG A 123 19.85 -13.88 9.57
CA ARG A 123 20.66 -14.85 10.34
C ARG A 123 21.09 -14.34 11.70
N ALA A 124 21.23 -13.03 11.85
CA ALA A 124 21.48 -12.41 13.12
C ALA A 124 20.13 -11.99 13.70
N GLY A 125 19.62 -12.73 14.65
CA GLY A 125 18.71 -12.12 15.61
C GLY A 125 19.32 -10.78 16.07
N PRO A 126 18.55 -9.82 16.59
CA PRO A 126 19.09 -8.52 16.97
C PRO A 126 20.33 -8.79 17.84
N LEU A 127 21.50 -8.50 17.30
CA LEU A 127 22.72 -8.64 18.08
C LEU A 127 22.55 -7.75 19.30
N PRO A 128 22.48 -8.27 20.52
CA PRO A 128 22.20 -7.46 21.71
C PRO A 128 23.17 -6.27 21.85
N ARG A 129 24.35 -6.40 21.27
CA ARG A 129 25.40 -5.39 21.24
C ARG A 129 25.09 -4.14 20.43
N TRP A 130 24.09 -4.18 19.50
CA TRP A 130 23.79 -3.07 18.59
C TRP A 130 22.46 -2.36 18.93
N ARG A 131 21.74 -2.80 19.96
CA ARG A 131 20.47 -2.17 20.37
C ARG A 131 20.63 -0.67 20.66
N TRP A 132 21.74 -0.26 21.24
CA TRP A 132 22.01 1.16 21.48
C TRP A 132 22.21 1.95 20.19
N LEU A 133 22.88 1.35 19.18
CA LEU A 133 23.09 1.98 17.87
C LEU A 133 21.76 2.11 17.14
N GLU A 134 20.95 1.06 17.13
CA GLU A 134 19.60 1.04 16.60
C GLU A 134 18.73 2.14 17.23
N SER A 135 18.75 2.27 18.55
CA SER A 135 18.04 3.32 19.29
C SER A 135 18.58 4.71 18.96
N ALA A 136 19.89 4.87 18.84
CA ALA A 136 20.50 6.15 18.49
C ALA A 136 20.14 6.59 17.07
N MET A 137 20.13 5.66 16.13
CA MET A 137 19.77 5.90 14.74
C MET A 137 18.27 6.20 14.60
N THR A 138 17.41 5.47 15.29
CA THR A 138 15.97 5.76 15.34
C THR A 138 15.72 7.16 15.90
N ARG A 139 16.39 7.53 16.99
CA ARG A 139 16.31 8.89 17.55
C ARG A 139 16.80 9.95 16.55
N TRP A 140 17.87 9.67 15.82
CA TRP A 140 18.35 10.56 14.78
C TRP A 140 17.34 10.70 13.63
N HIS A 141 16.87 9.59 13.11
CA HIS A 141 15.87 9.54 12.04
C HIS A 141 14.62 10.34 12.39
N LEU A 142 14.14 10.22 13.62
CA LEU A 142 12.96 10.92 14.11
C LEU A 142 13.27 12.33 14.63
N SER A 143 14.52 12.79 14.55
CA SER A 143 14.92 14.07 15.12
C SER A 143 14.43 15.26 14.26
N THR A 144 14.22 16.40 14.91
CA THR A 144 13.92 17.65 14.23
C THR A 144 15.16 18.35 13.63
N ARG A 145 16.34 17.76 13.83
CA ARG A 145 17.61 18.31 13.34
C ARG A 145 17.92 17.94 11.90
N ARG A 146 17.05 17.14 11.27
CA ARG A 146 17.19 16.81 9.86
C ARG A 146 17.14 18.04 8.99
N TYR A 147 17.76 17.95 7.83
CA TYR A 147 17.75 19.02 6.86
C TYR A 147 16.33 19.34 6.40
N VAL A 148 15.98 20.63 6.46
CA VAL A 148 14.74 21.17 5.90
C VAL A 148 15.14 22.30 4.95
N PRO A 149 14.75 22.25 3.66
CA PRO A 149 14.99 23.33 2.73
C PRO A 149 14.39 24.65 3.23
N GLN A 150 15.16 25.74 3.13
CA GLN A 150 14.70 27.07 3.60
C GLN A 150 13.41 27.50 2.90
N VAL A 151 13.31 27.25 1.59
CA VAL A 151 12.12 27.60 0.79
C VAL A 151 10.88 26.88 1.33
N LEU A 152 10.99 25.57 1.59
CA LEU A 152 9.90 24.79 2.18
C LEU A 152 9.51 25.34 3.55
N PHE A 153 10.51 25.60 4.41
CA PHE A 153 10.26 26.07 5.78
C PHE A 153 9.53 27.43 5.79
N GLU A 154 9.98 28.40 4.96
CA GLU A 154 9.36 29.71 4.89
C GLU A 154 7.95 29.63 4.29
N ARG A 155 7.75 28.84 3.24
CA ARG A 155 6.43 28.67 2.65
C ARG A 155 5.44 28.04 3.65
N MET A 156 5.87 27.00 4.37
CA MET A 156 5.02 26.40 5.42
C MET A 156 4.74 27.37 6.58
N ARG A 157 5.72 28.20 6.93
CA ARG A 157 5.55 29.21 7.99
C ARG A 157 4.52 30.28 7.62
N SER A 158 4.47 30.68 6.35
CA SER A 158 3.57 31.77 5.88
C SER A 158 2.12 31.31 5.78
N ASP A 159 1.86 30.14 5.20
CA ASP A 159 0.51 29.77 4.78
C ASP A 159 0.09 28.31 5.05
N CYS A 160 0.89 27.52 5.75
CA CYS A 160 0.49 26.17 6.11
C CYS A 160 -0.20 26.16 7.48
N ARG A 161 -1.49 25.76 7.49
CA ARG A 161 -2.31 25.59 8.70
C ARG A 161 -2.23 24.19 9.26
N ALA A 162 -2.23 23.18 8.40
CA ALA A 162 -2.14 21.77 8.74
C ALA A 162 -1.53 20.98 7.57
N VAL A 163 -0.97 19.81 7.85
CA VAL A 163 -0.42 18.90 6.84
C VAL A 163 -1.08 17.53 6.96
N VAL A 164 -1.55 17.02 5.83
CA VAL A 164 -2.03 15.64 5.68
C VAL A 164 -1.05 14.89 4.80
N LEU A 165 -0.32 13.94 5.36
CA LEU A 165 0.61 13.10 4.63
C LEU A 165 -0.13 11.86 4.11
N THR A 166 -0.23 11.67 2.81
CA THR A 166 -0.88 10.48 2.22
C THR A 166 -0.06 9.20 2.43
N ASN A 167 1.25 9.36 2.66
CA ASN A 167 2.15 8.30 3.11
C ASN A 167 3.26 8.88 4.00
N PRO A 168 3.12 8.86 5.33
CA PRO A 168 4.11 9.43 6.25
C PRO A 168 5.44 8.66 6.32
N GLN A 169 5.49 7.43 5.77
CA GLN A 169 6.71 6.62 5.72
C GLN A 169 7.53 6.88 4.45
N ALA A 170 7.00 7.61 3.47
CA ALA A 170 7.74 7.95 2.28
C ALA A 170 8.95 8.83 2.63
N HIS A 171 10.12 8.48 2.12
CA HIS A 171 11.35 9.23 2.35
C HIS A 171 11.20 10.72 1.96
N SER A 172 10.49 11.00 0.88
CA SER A 172 10.19 12.36 0.43
C SER A 172 9.37 13.18 1.42
N SER A 173 8.63 12.55 2.34
CA SER A 173 7.85 13.22 3.39
C SER A 173 8.69 13.68 4.58
N MET A 174 9.93 13.21 4.74
CA MET A 174 10.76 13.46 5.93
C MET A 174 11.10 14.95 6.16
N PRO A 175 11.44 15.76 5.13
CA PRO A 175 11.64 17.20 5.32
C PRO A 175 10.40 17.91 5.86
N LEU A 176 9.20 17.50 5.40
CA LEU A 176 7.93 18.06 5.88
C LEU A 176 7.69 17.70 7.35
N LEU A 177 7.90 16.44 7.74
CA LEU A 177 7.79 16.02 9.14
C LEU A 177 8.71 16.83 10.08
N SER A 178 9.92 17.11 9.63
CA SER A 178 10.84 17.95 10.41
C SER A 178 10.38 19.42 10.46
N ALA A 179 9.86 19.94 9.36
CA ALA A 179 9.33 21.31 9.28
C ALA A 179 8.07 21.49 10.15
N THR A 180 7.10 20.58 10.06
CA THR A 180 5.87 20.64 10.85
C THR A 180 6.14 20.66 12.34
N ARG A 181 7.07 19.80 12.82
CA ARG A 181 7.46 19.79 14.23
C ARG A 181 8.10 21.09 14.69
N ARG A 182 9.03 21.66 13.89
CA ARG A 182 9.66 22.96 14.22
C ARG A 182 8.65 24.09 14.26
N LEU A 183 7.70 24.09 13.33
CA LEU A 183 6.65 25.10 13.19
C LEU A 183 5.44 24.85 14.08
N LYS A 184 5.36 23.67 14.72
CA LYS A 184 4.18 23.21 15.48
C LYS A 184 2.88 23.27 14.63
N VAL A 185 2.99 22.80 13.40
CA VAL A 185 1.85 22.66 12.47
C VAL A 185 1.20 21.30 12.72
N PRO A 186 -0.12 21.21 12.92
CA PRO A 186 -0.84 19.96 13.04
C PRO A 186 -0.54 19.03 11.86
N THR A 187 -0.21 17.79 12.16
CA THR A 187 0.24 16.84 11.13
C THR A 187 -0.52 15.53 11.27
N ILE A 188 -1.26 15.20 10.22
CA ILE A 188 -2.08 13.98 10.12
C ILE A 188 -1.41 13.03 9.15
N GLY A 189 -1.26 11.76 9.51
CA GLY A 189 -0.72 10.72 8.63
C GLY A 189 -1.78 9.71 8.25
N TYR A 190 -2.01 9.54 6.95
CA TYR A 190 -2.78 8.43 6.41
C TYR A 190 -1.84 7.26 6.13
N ILE A 191 -2.08 6.12 6.78
CA ILE A 191 -1.30 4.91 6.56
C ILE A 191 -1.86 4.20 5.33
N ALA A 192 -1.17 4.36 4.22
CA ALA A 192 -1.69 4.09 2.87
C ALA A 192 -2.04 2.62 2.58
N SER A 193 -1.46 1.67 3.32
CA SER A 193 -1.71 0.24 3.12
C SER A 193 -1.53 -0.54 4.43
N TRP A 194 -2.24 -1.63 4.55
CA TRP A 194 -2.24 -2.50 5.74
C TRP A 194 -0.89 -3.17 6.05
N ASP A 195 -0.02 -3.34 5.04
CA ASP A 195 1.34 -3.84 5.22
C ASP A 195 2.31 -2.78 5.75
N HIS A 196 1.92 -1.49 5.72
CA HIS A 196 2.80 -0.39 6.11
C HIS A 196 3.24 -0.45 7.57
N PRO A 197 2.39 -0.74 8.56
CA PRO A 197 2.82 -0.80 9.96
C PRO A 197 3.85 -1.89 10.25
N VAL A 198 3.91 -2.94 9.42
CA VAL A 198 4.77 -4.10 9.66
C VAL A 198 5.84 -4.34 8.59
N GLY A 199 5.70 -3.70 7.41
CA GLY A 199 6.52 -4.01 6.23
C GLY A 199 7.30 -2.85 5.63
N LYS A 200 6.96 -1.58 5.93
CA LYS A 200 7.50 -0.41 5.19
C LYS A 200 8.39 0.53 6.01
N GLY A 201 8.75 0.15 7.21
CA GLY A 201 9.64 0.94 8.05
C GLY A 201 8.92 1.71 9.15
N ILE A 202 9.64 2.64 9.77
CA ILE A 202 9.16 3.34 10.96
C ILE A 202 8.09 4.37 10.59
N VAL A 203 6.95 4.31 11.26
CA VAL A 203 5.99 5.41 11.31
C VAL A 203 6.40 6.36 12.44
N SER A 204 6.57 7.64 12.11
CA SER A 204 6.94 8.66 13.11
C SER A 204 5.89 8.73 14.23
N PRO A 205 6.28 8.63 15.53
CA PRO A 205 5.34 8.75 16.65
C PRO A 205 4.92 10.20 16.93
N TYR A 206 5.38 11.15 16.13
CA TYR A 206 5.22 12.58 16.36
C TYR A 206 4.15 13.25 15.53
N LEU A 207 3.33 12.48 14.79
CA LEU A 207 2.14 13.03 14.15
C LEU A 207 1.05 13.27 15.19
N ASP A 208 0.18 14.23 14.97
CA ASP A 208 -0.91 14.53 15.90
C ASP A 208 -2.04 13.49 15.77
N ARG A 209 -2.31 13.02 14.56
CA ARG A 209 -3.32 12.02 14.25
C ARG A 209 -2.83 11.00 13.22
N TYR A 210 -3.27 9.76 13.37
CA TYR A 210 -3.03 8.67 12.41
C TYR A 210 -4.36 8.13 11.92
N ILE A 211 -4.49 7.94 10.63
CA ILE A 211 -5.68 7.35 10.01
C ILE A 211 -5.29 6.00 9.45
N VAL A 212 -6.00 4.96 9.86
CA VAL A 212 -5.77 3.56 9.45
C VAL A 212 -7.06 2.91 8.99
N GLN A 213 -6.93 1.83 8.25
CA GLN A 213 -8.07 1.15 7.63
C GLN A 213 -8.79 0.21 8.60
N ASN A 214 -8.08 -0.48 9.50
CA ASN A 214 -8.69 -1.45 10.42
C ASN A 214 -8.08 -1.42 11.82
N ALA A 215 -8.68 -2.17 12.73
CA ALA A 215 -8.23 -2.27 14.12
C ALA A 215 -6.85 -2.93 14.25
N ALA A 216 -6.54 -3.92 13.40
CA ALA A 216 -5.25 -4.60 13.40
C ALA A 216 -4.10 -3.62 13.10
N MET A 217 -4.27 -2.70 12.14
CA MET A 217 -3.28 -1.65 11.89
C MET A 217 -3.09 -0.70 13.08
N ARG A 218 -4.16 -0.39 13.82
CA ARG A 218 -4.05 0.42 15.06
C ARG A 218 -3.24 -0.30 16.13
N GLU A 219 -3.45 -1.59 16.29
CA GLU A 219 -2.67 -2.42 17.21
C GLU A 219 -1.20 -2.50 16.78
N ASP A 220 -0.95 -2.71 15.49
CA ASP A 220 0.40 -2.77 14.92
C ASP A 220 1.14 -1.43 15.10
N LEU A 221 0.48 -0.29 14.91
CA LEU A 221 1.06 1.02 15.18
C LEU A 221 1.44 1.20 16.66
N SER A 222 0.60 0.75 17.56
CA SER A 222 0.89 0.79 19.00
C SER A 222 2.04 -0.16 19.34
N ARG A 223 1.96 -1.41 18.89
CA ARG A 223 2.90 -2.48 19.22
C ARG A 223 4.30 -2.24 18.67
N TYR A 224 4.39 -1.80 17.42
CA TYR A 224 5.67 -1.73 16.71
C TYR A 224 6.26 -0.32 16.65
N HIS A 225 5.45 0.72 16.75
CA HIS A 225 5.87 2.11 16.62
C HIS A 225 5.70 2.93 17.90
N GLY A 226 5.12 2.34 18.96
CA GLY A 226 4.88 3.02 20.23
C GLY A 226 3.90 4.19 20.11
N ILE A 227 2.98 4.12 19.14
CA ILE A 227 1.98 5.15 18.93
C ILE A 227 0.80 4.91 19.88
N ASP A 228 0.39 5.98 20.58
CA ASP A 228 -0.77 5.94 21.46
C ASP A 228 -2.05 5.63 20.64
N PRO A 229 -2.78 4.53 20.95
CA PRO A 229 -4.00 4.18 20.24
C PRO A 229 -5.08 5.27 20.22
N SER A 230 -5.10 6.17 21.20
CA SER A 230 -6.03 7.31 21.25
C SER A 230 -5.83 8.33 20.13
N ARG A 231 -4.66 8.31 19.52
CA ARG A 231 -4.29 9.16 18.38
C ARG A 231 -4.56 8.47 17.03
N VAL A 232 -5.04 7.23 17.04
CA VAL A 232 -5.28 6.44 15.82
C VAL A 232 -6.77 6.30 15.58
N VAL A 233 -7.22 6.79 14.43
CA VAL A 233 -8.62 6.68 13.97
C VAL A 233 -8.72 5.57 12.94
N VAL A 234 -9.63 4.63 13.18
CA VAL A 234 -9.98 3.57 12.21
C VAL A 234 -11.13 4.09 11.35
N THR A 235 -10.90 4.21 10.05
CA THR A 235 -11.88 4.79 9.11
C THR A 235 -12.52 3.77 8.17
N GLY A 236 -12.03 2.55 8.13
CA GLY A 236 -12.33 1.59 7.07
C GLY A 236 -11.41 1.79 5.87
N TRP A 237 -11.71 1.09 4.80
CA TRP A 237 -10.90 1.03 3.59
C TRP A 237 -11.51 1.88 2.47
N PRO A 238 -11.04 3.13 2.21
CA PRO A 238 -11.62 3.97 1.15
C PRO A 238 -11.63 3.29 -0.22
N GLN A 239 -10.63 2.45 -0.50
CA GLN A 239 -10.58 1.68 -1.75
C GLN A 239 -11.71 0.66 -1.90
N THR A 240 -12.41 0.29 -0.82
CA THR A 240 -13.58 -0.59 -0.89
C THR A 240 -14.89 0.17 -1.06
N ASP A 241 -14.90 1.48 -0.82
CA ASP A 241 -16.09 2.32 -1.04
C ASP A 241 -16.57 2.25 -2.50
N VAL A 242 -15.62 2.08 -3.43
CA VAL A 242 -15.93 1.97 -4.86
C VAL A 242 -16.74 0.71 -5.19
N PHE A 243 -16.62 -0.35 -4.39
CA PHE A 243 -17.38 -1.60 -4.55
C PHE A 243 -18.80 -1.49 -4.02
N HIS A 244 -19.11 -0.48 -3.22
CA HIS A 244 -20.48 -0.23 -2.75
C HIS A 244 -21.41 0.11 -3.92
N ARG A 245 -20.90 0.76 -4.96
CA ARG A 245 -21.65 1.05 -6.19
C ARG A 245 -21.59 -0.15 -7.12
N ARG A 246 -22.76 -0.79 -7.35
CA ARG A 246 -22.85 -1.90 -8.30
C ARG A 246 -22.66 -1.40 -9.73
N ARG A 247 -21.78 -2.05 -10.47
CA ARG A 247 -21.62 -1.88 -11.92
C ARG A 247 -22.62 -2.77 -12.66
N SER A 248 -23.13 -2.30 -13.80
CA SER A 248 -24.08 -3.06 -14.59
C SER A 248 -23.39 -4.22 -15.30
N ARG A 249 -24.15 -5.28 -15.57
CA ARG A 249 -23.68 -6.40 -16.41
C ARG A 249 -23.31 -5.91 -17.82
N ASP A 250 -24.03 -4.92 -18.36
CA ASP A 250 -23.74 -4.34 -19.67
C ASP A 250 -22.37 -3.66 -19.72
N ALA A 251 -22.00 -2.93 -18.66
CA ALA A 251 -20.66 -2.33 -18.56
C ALA A 251 -19.56 -3.40 -18.55
N TYR A 252 -19.78 -4.50 -17.82
CA TYR A 252 -18.87 -5.64 -17.81
C TYR A 252 -18.76 -6.30 -19.19
N CYS A 253 -19.90 -6.59 -19.85
CA CYS A 253 -19.89 -7.17 -21.20
C CYS A 253 -19.23 -6.23 -22.22
N ALA A 254 -19.40 -4.92 -22.09
CA ALA A 254 -18.73 -3.94 -22.93
C ALA A 254 -17.21 -3.97 -22.72
N LEU A 255 -16.76 -4.08 -21.46
CA LEU A 255 -15.35 -4.21 -21.12
C LEU A 255 -14.74 -5.50 -21.70
N LEU A 256 -15.42 -6.65 -21.56
CA LEU A 256 -14.96 -7.92 -22.12
C LEU A 256 -14.83 -7.86 -23.66
N ARG A 257 -15.84 -7.32 -24.34
CA ARG A 257 -15.78 -7.14 -25.80
C ARG A 257 -14.65 -6.24 -26.25
N GLY A 258 -14.38 -5.16 -25.48
CA GLY A 258 -13.22 -4.29 -25.72
C GLY A 258 -11.86 -5.00 -25.57
N LEU A 259 -11.83 -6.08 -24.80
CA LEU A 259 -10.67 -6.94 -24.59
C LEU A 259 -10.63 -8.16 -25.53
N GLY A 260 -11.61 -8.29 -26.44
CA GLY A 260 -11.72 -9.44 -27.37
C GLY A 260 -12.27 -10.71 -26.73
N LEU A 261 -12.81 -10.65 -25.50
CA LEU A 261 -13.38 -11.79 -24.80
C LEU A 261 -14.88 -11.95 -25.07
N SER A 262 -15.33 -13.21 -25.09
CA SER A 262 -16.75 -13.56 -25.11
C SER A 262 -17.40 -13.29 -23.75
N ASP A 263 -18.62 -12.76 -23.76
CA ASP A 263 -19.44 -12.59 -22.55
C ASP A 263 -20.33 -13.82 -22.22
N GLY A 264 -20.22 -14.87 -23.04
CA GLY A 264 -20.96 -16.13 -22.89
C GLY A 264 -20.25 -17.20 -22.05
N LEU A 265 -18.97 -17.02 -21.72
CA LEU A 265 -18.19 -17.96 -20.89
C LEU A 265 -17.89 -17.35 -19.52
N PRO A 266 -17.74 -18.19 -18.47
CA PRO A 266 -17.13 -17.76 -17.21
C PRO A 266 -15.78 -17.11 -17.46
N VAL A 267 -15.41 -16.10 -16.66
CA VAL A 267 -14.14 -15.39 -16.77
C VAL A 267 -13.29 -15.60 -15.52
N VAL A 268 -12.09 -16.07 -15.73
CA VAL A 268 -11.05 -16.17 -14.68
C VAL A 268 -10.11 -14.98 -14.82
N LEU A 269 -10.04 -14.16 -13.79
CA LEU A 269 -9.11 -13.06 -13.68
C LEU A 269 -7.80 -13.53 -13.04
N TYR A 270 -6.71 -13.58 -13.79
CA TYR A 270 -5.36 -13.72 -13.25
C TYR A 270 -4.81 -12.32 -12.93
N ALA A 271 -4.71 -12.00 -11.64
CA ALA A 271 -4.16 -10.74 -11.18
C ALA A 271 -2.68 -10.89 -10.83
N GLY A 272 -1.83 -10.27 -11.65
CA GLY A 272 -0.38 -10.38 -11.54
C GLY A 272 0.23 -9.58 -10.38
N ASN A 273 1.45 -9.96 -10.02
CA ASN A 273 2.26 -9.28 -9.01
C ASN A 273 3.47 -8.59 -9.66
N THR A 274 4.23 -7.82 -8.88
CA THR A 274 5.48 -7.21 -9.35
C THR A 274 6.57 -8.27 -9.54
N SER A 275 7.55 -8.01 -10.43
CA SER A 275 8.68 -8.93 -10.65
C SER A 275 9.53 -9.16 -9.38
N SER A 276 9.53 -8.21 -8.45
CA SER A 276 10.22 -8.38 -7.16
C SER A 276 9.51 -9.36 -6.20
N ASN A 277 8.19 -9.43 -6.26
CA ASN A 277 7.40 -10.30 -5.38
C ASN A 277 7.13 -11.68 -6.00
N ALA A 278 7.02 -11.74 -7.32
CA ALA A 278 6.77 -12.97 -8.07
C ALA A 278 7.71 -13.06 -9.29
N PRO A 279 9.01 -13.31 -9.10
CA PRO A 279 10.00 -13.29 -10.18
C PRO A 279 9.78 -14.41 -11.21
N TYR A 280 9.14 -15.51 -10.82
CA TYR A 280 8.86 -16.66 -11.68
C TYR A 280 7.46 -16.66 -12.30
N GLU A 281 6.69 -15.58 -12.15
CA GLU A 281 5.31 -15.47 -12.65
C GLU A 281 5.21 -15.66 -14.17
N ALA A 282 6.21 -15.24 -14.93
CA ALA A 282 6.25 -15.46 -16.39
C ALA A 282 6.15 -16.95 -16.76
N ASN A 283 6.83 -17.83 -16.01
CA ASN A 283 6.79 -19.28 -16.25
C ASN A 283 5.38 -19.83 -15.95
N LEU A 284 4.79 -19.38 -14.84
CA LEU A 284 3.44 -19.78 -14.47
C LEU A 284 2.41 -19.32 -15.49
N VAL A 285 2.50 -18.07 -15.95
CA VAL A 285 1.62 -17.52 -17.00
C VAL A 285 1.72 -18.35 -18.28
N ALA A 286 2.95 -18.63 -18.74
CA ALA A 286 3.16 -19.43 -19.94
C ALA A 286 2.57 -20.85 -19.80
N ARG A 287 2.82 -21.52 -18.68
CA ARG A 287 2.28 -22.86 -18.40
C ARG A 287 0.75 -22.85 -18.29
N LEU A 288 0.17 -21.82 -17.69
CA LEU A 288 -1.28 -21.70 -17.54
C LEU A 288 -1.96 -21.51 -18.91
N VAL A 289 -1.42 -20.67 -19.78
CA VAL A 289 -1.92 -20.46 -21.15
C VAL A 289 -1.82 -21.75 -21.96
N SER A 290 -0.67 -22.44 -21.95
CA SER A 290 -0.49 -23.72 -22.66
C SER A 290 -1.48 -24.77 -22.17
N TRP A 291 -1.57 -24.99 -20.86
CA TRP A 291 -2.51 -25.94 -20.28
C TRP A 291 -3.96 -25.59 -20.66
N TRP A 292 -4.35 -24.32 -20.54
CA TRP A 292 -5.71 -23.85 -20.82
C TRP A 292 -6.16 -24.18 -22.24
N ARG A 293 -5.25 -24.10 -23.22
CA ARG A 293 -5.50 -24.47 -24.61
C ARG A 293 -5.47 -25.99 -24.84
N GLU A 294 -4.41 -26.65 -24.40
CA GLU A 294 -4.16 -28.07 -24.68
C GLU A 294 -5.18 -28.99 -24.00
N SER A 295 -5.71 -28.60 -22.84
CA SER A 295 -6.73 -29.36 -22.13
C SER A 295 -8.17 -29.11 -22.63
N GLY A 296 -8.40 -28.17 -23.55
CA GLY A 296 -9.72 -27.74 -23.97
C GLY A 296 -10.45 -26.85 -22.93
N ALA A 297 -9.73 -26.36 -21.91
CA ALA A 297 -10.32 -25.48 -20.90
C ALA A 297 -10.76 -24.12 -21.48
N ASN A 298 -10.17 -23.70 -22.61
CA ASN A 298 -10.56 -22.51 -23.36
C ASN A 298 -12.00 -22.56 -23.92
N GLU A 299 -12.59 -23.75 -24.03
CA GLU A 299 -14.01 -23.92 -24.36
C GLU A 299 -14.94 -23.76 -23.15
N ARG A 300 -14.40 -23.81 -21.93
CA ARG A 300 -15.15 -23.79 -20.67
C ARG A 300 -15.12 -22.44 -19.97
N PHE A 301 -14.03 -21.69 -20.08
CA PHE A 301 -13.87 -20.36 -19.49
C PHE A 301 -12.84 -19.52 -20.23
N SER A 302 -12.96 -18.21 -20.12
CA SER A 302 -12.01 -17.23 -20.64
C SER A 302 -10.96 -16.88 -19.61
N LEU A 303 -9.70 -16.69 -20.05
CA LEU A 303 -8.60 -16.19 -19.21
C LEU A 303 -8.37 -14.70 -19.49
N LEU A 304 -8.45 -13.89 -18.43
CA LEU A 304 -8.12 -12.48 -18.45
C LEU A 304 -6.93 -12.21 -17.52
N PHE A 305 -5.82 -11.75 -18.09
CA PHE A 305 -4.64 -11.37 -17.34
C PHE A 305 -4.61 -9.87 -17.08
N ARG A 306 -4.35 -9.49 -15.82
CA ARG A 306 -4.21 -8.11 -15.41
C ARG A 306 -2.92 -7.93 -14.61
N PRO A 307 -1.82 -7.48 -15.24
CA PRO A 307 -0.55 -7.21 -14.59
C PRO A 307 -0.68 -6.15 -13.49
N HIS A 308 0.21 -6.20 -12.50
CA HIS A 308 0.26 -5.18 -11.46
C HIS A 308 0.64 -3.80 -12.05
N PRO A 309 0.03 -2.68 -11.62
CA PRO A 309 0.31 -1.35 -12.20
C PRO A 309 1.76 -0.85 -12.00
N TYR A 310 2.51 -1.44 -11.07
CA TYR A 310 3.96 -1.21 -10.92
C TYR A 310 4.83 -2.16 -11.77
N ASP A 311 4.24 -3.15 -12.45
CA ASP A 311 5.01 -4.05 -13.29
C ASP A 311 5.53 -3.31 -14.54
N ARG A 312 6.85 -3.26 -14.69
CA ARG A 312 7.51 -2.60 -15.81
C ARG A 312 7.93 -3.58 -16.91
N GLU A 313 7.74 -4.87 -16.65
CA GLU A 313 8.20 -5.96 -17.51
C GLU A 313 7.02 -6.72 -18.14
N VAL A 314 5.87 -6.06 -18.28
CA VAL A 314 4.61 -6.67 -18.77
C VAL A 314 4.81 -7.38 -20.10
N GLU A 315 5.50 -6.77 -21.07
CA GLU A 315 5.72 -7.35 -22.40
C GLU A 315 6.48 -8.69 -22.33
N THR A 316 7.48 -8.76 -21.47
CA THR A 316 8.31 -9.96 -21.30
C THR A 316 7.60 -11.01 -20.47
N ARG A 317 6.99 -10.60 -19.37
CA ARG A 317 6.37 -11.54 -18.40
C ARG A 317 5.08 -12.16 -18.92
N TYR A 318 4.35 -11.43 -19.77
CA TYR A 318 3.07 -11.88 -20.34
C TYR A 318 3.14 -12.14 -21.84
N HIS A 319 4.35 -12.37 -22.39
CA HIS A 319 4.53 -12.62 -23.82
C HIS A 319 3.68 -13.80 -24.33
N ALA A 320 3.48 -14.84 -23.54
CA ALA A 320 2.66 -15.98 -23.89
C ALA A 320 1.17 -15.59 -24.08
N VAL A 321 0.66 -14.65 -23.27
CA VAL A 321 -0.69 -14.08 -23.42
C VAL A 321 -0.76 -13.21 -24.67
N LEU A 322 0.27 -12.39 -24.90
CA LEU A 322 0.29 -11.49 -26.08
C LEU A 322 0.42 -12.25 -27.40
N ALA A 323 1.00 -13.45 -27.36
CA ALA A 323 1.11 -14.33 -28.52
C ALA A 323 -0.14 -15.18 -28.77
N ASP A 324 -1.09 -15.21 -27.83
CA ASP A 324 -2.30 -15.99 -27.88
C ASP A 324 -3.51 -15.08 -28.19
N SER A 325 -4.22 -15.37 -29.28
CA SER A 325 -5.36 -14.57 -29.71
C SER A 325 -6.62 -14.76 -28.85
N ASP A 326 -6.67 -15.83 -28.06
CA ASP A 326 -7.88 -16.21 -27.29
C ASP A 326 -7.77 -15.79 -25.83
N ALA A 327 -6.54 -15.58 -25.32
CA ALA A 327 -6.30 -15.02 -23.99
C ALA A 327 -6.24 -13.49 -24.04
N ALA A 328 -6.80 -12.83 -23.05
CA ALA A 328 -6.81 -11.37 -22.98
C ALA A 328 -5.84 -10.81 -21.93
N LEU A 329 -5.21 -9.69 -22.29
CA LEU A 329 -4.40 -8.90 -21.39
C LEU A 329 -4.98 -7.50 -21.22
N GLN A 330 -5.45 -7.17 -20.00
CA GLN A 330 -5.81 -5.81 -19.66
C GLN A 330 -4.62 -5.11 -18.99
N ARG A 331 -4.05 -4.11 -19.65
CA ARG A 331 -2.99 -3.29 -19.05
C ARG A 331 -3.59 -2.45 -17.93
N SER A 332 -3.05 -2.58 -16.74
CA SER A 332 -3.50 -1.80 -15.58
C SER A 332 -2.74 -0.47 -15.46
N SER A 333 -3.43 0.53 -14.94
CA SER A 333 -2.86 1.82 -14.57
C SER A 333 -3.32 2.24 -13.17
N PHE A 334 -2.75 3.32 -12.64
CA PHE A 334 -3.21 3.85 -11.36
C PHE A 334 -4.56 4.59 -11.46
N ALA A 335 -5.00 4.94 -12.65
CA ALA A 335 -6.22 5.71 -12.89
C ALA A 335 -7.36 4.86 -13.51
N ASP A 336 -7.28 3.54 -13.46
CA ASP A 336 -8.28 2.63 -14.06
C ASP A 336 -9.05 1.80 -13.01
N LEU A 337 -9.34 2.40 -11.87
CA LEU A 337 -10.04 1.71 -10.77
C LEU A 337 -11.43 1.25 -11.19
N GLU A 338 -12.12 1.97 -12.06
CA GLU A 338 -13.45 1.61 -12.56
C GLU A 338 -13.48 0.27 -13.28
N ASP A 339 -12.49 0.00 -14.12
CA ASP A 339 -12.36 -1.29 -14.81
C ASP A 339 -12.12 -2.43 -13.81
N LEU A 340 -11.23 -2.22 -12.83
CA LEU A 340 -10.97 -3.21 -11.79
C LEU A 340 -12.24 -3.52 -10.98
N VAL A 341 -12.98 -2.49 -10.59
CA VAL A 341 -14.26 -2.64 -9.87
C VAL A 341 -15.25 -3.43 -10.69
N THR A 342 -15.38 -3.09 -11.98
CA THR A 342 -16.28 -3.78 -12.91
C THR A 342 -15.91 -5.26 -13.04
N LEU A 343 -14.62 -5.56 -13.18
CA LEU A 343 -14.15 -6.95 -13.25
C LEU A 343 -14.46 -7.71 -11.96
N LEU A 344 -14.02 -7.20 -10.80
CA LEU A 344 -14.16 -7.89 -9.51
C LEU A 344 -15.63 -8.11 -9.10
N GLN A 345 -16.55 -7.28 -9.58
CA GLN A 345 -17.98 -7.49 -9.32
C GLN A 345 -18.61 -8.58 -10.19
N HIS A 346 -17.95 -9.00 -11.27
CA HIS A 346 -18.59 -9.87 -12.27
C HIS A 346 -17.78 -11.10 -12.68
N VAL A 347 -16.45 -11.13 -12.55
CA VAL A 347 -15.64 -12.32 -12.86
C VAL A 347 -16.05 -13.53 -11.99
N ASP A 348 -15.85 -14.74 -12.49
CA ASP A 348 -16.30 -15.95 -11.84
C ASP A 348 -15.26 -16.49 -10.85
N ALA A 349 -13.98 -16.25 -11.11
CA ALA A 349 -12.89 -16.59 -10.18
C ALA A 349 -11.72 -15.61 -10.32
N VAL A 350 -10.93 -15.50 -9.24
CA VAL A 350 -9.69 -14.72 -9.21
C VAL A 350 -8.52 -15.64 -8.87
N VAL A 351 -7.46 -15.57 -9.66
CA VAL A 351 -6.17 -16.24 -9.37
C VAL A 351 -5.13 -15.17 -9.10
N ALA A 352 -4.46 -15.24 -7.98
CA ALA A 352 -3.40 -14.27 -7.63
C ALA A 352 -2.40 -14.88 -6.66
N ASN A 353 -1.18 -14.35 -6.62
CA ASN A 353 -0.31 -14.51 -5.48
C ASN A 353 -0.79 -13.63 -4.30
N ALA A 354 -0.23 -13.79 -3.11
CA ALA A 354 -0.60 -12.98 -1.95
C ALA A 354 -0.50 -11.47 -2.25
N GLY A 355 -1.61 -10.78 -2.09
CA GLY A 355 -1.75 -9.35 -2.38
C GLY A 355 -3.12 -8.82 -1.95
N THR A 356 -3.28 -7.49 -1.97
CA THR A 356 -4.55 -6.81 -1.62
C THR A 356 -5.69 -7.18 -2.56
N ILE A 357 -5.39 -7.63 -3.77
CA ILE A 357 -6.41 -8.10 -4.73
C ILE A 357 -7.24 -9.28 -4.20
N LEU A 358 -6.68 -10.11 -3.33
CA LEU A 358 -7.44 -11.17 -2.67
C LEU A 358 -8.49 -10.60 -1.71
N LEU A 359 -8.19 -9.50 -1.00
CA LEU A 359 -9.16 -8.80 -0.17
C LEU A 359 -10.25 -8.14 -1.02
N ASP A 360 -9.87 -7.51 -2.12
CA ASP A 360 -10.83 -6.92 -3.06
C ASP A 360 -11.78 -8.00 -3.63
N ALA A 361 -11.26 -9.20 -3.93
CA ALA A 361 -12.06 -10.34 -4.37
C ALA A 361 -13.01 -10.84 -3.25
N LEU A 362 -12.53 -10.93 -2.00
CA LEU A 362 -13.34 -11.31 -0.84
C LEU A 362 -14.51 -10.34 -0.62
N VAL A 363 -14.26 -9.03 -0.70
CA VAL A 363 -15.31 -7.99 -0.57
C VAL A 363 -16.39 -8.14 -1.63
N ASN A 364 -16.02 -8.61 -2.82
CA ASN A 364 -16.96 -8.85 -3.92
C ASN A 364 -17.51 -10.29 -3.96
N ASP A 365 -17.25 -11.09 -2.93
CA ASP A 365 -17.66 -12.51 -2.83
C ASP A 365 -17.19 -13.35 -4.05
N ARG A 366 -15.97 -13.07 -4.55
CA ARG A 366 -15.41 -13.85 -5.66
C ARG A 366 -14.59 -15.02 -5.14
N PRO A 367 -14.86 -16.26 -5.63
CA PRO A 367 -13.98 -17.40 -5.40
C PRO A 367 -12.57 -17.04 -5.82
N SER A 368 -11.58 -17.37 -4.98
CA SER A 368 -10.20 -16.99 -5.23
C SER A 368 -9.25 -18.15 -4.99
N VAL A 369 -8.21 -18.24 -5.82
CA VAL A 369 -7.10 -19.18 -5.67
C VAL A 369 -5.83 -18.38 -5.40
N CYS A 370 -5.24 -18.58 -4.21
CA CYS A 370 -3.94 -18.01 -3.87
C CYS A 370 -2.82 -18.95 -4.33
N VAL A 371 -2.01 -18.48 -5.26
CA VAL A 371 -0.82 -19.21 -5.74
C VAL A 371 0.30 -19.07 -4.72
N THR A 372 0.81 -20.18 -4.22
CA THR A 372 1.86 -20.24 -3.20
C THR A 372 3.11 -20.99 -3.67
N PHE A 373 3.27 -21.19 -4.97
CA PHE A 373 4.45 -21.83 -5.56
C PHE A 373 5.09 -20.94 -6.64
N ASP A 374 6.35 -21.17 -6.90
CA ASP A 374 7.14 -20.49 -7.91
C ASP A 374 7.47 -21.46 -9.06
N GLU A 375 6.72 -21.34 -10.17
CA GLU A 375 6.85 -22.23 -11.34
C GLU A 375 8.24 -22.15 -11.96
N GLY A 376 8.96 -23.27 -12.05
CA GLY A 376 10.30 -23.33 -12.62
C GLY A 376 11.40 -22.63 -11.81
N ALA A 377 11.15 -22.30 -10.56
CA ALA A 377 12.17 -21.73 -9.68
C ALA A 377 13.30 -22.75 -9.40
N PRO A 378 14.55 -22.31 -9.27
CA PRO A 378 15.64 -23.13 -8.78
C PRO A 378 15.32 -23.75 -7.42
N LYS A 379 15.82 -24.97 -7.17
CA LYS A 379 15.59 -25.67 -5.91
C LYS A 379 16.01 -24.81 -4.70
N GLY A 380 15.06 -24.59 -3.79
CA GLY A 380 15.27 -23.82 -2.55
C GLY A 380 14.97 -22.33 -2.67
N GLU A 381 14.69 -21.81 -3.88
CA GLU A 381 14.12 -20.47 -4.01
C GLU A 381 12.62 -20.49 -3.75
N ARG A 382 12.16 -19.55 -2.95
CA ARG A 382 10.76 -19.42 -2.53
C ARG A 382 10.41 -17.95 -2.41
N HIS A 383 9.38 -17.52 -3.15
CA HIS A 383 8.86 -16.15 -3.13
C HIS A 383 7.37 -16.15 -2.87
N ALA A 384 6.62 -16.92 -3.66
CA ALA A 384 5.18 -16.90 -3.68
C ALA A 384 4.54 -17.26 -2.32
N ASP A 385 5.04 -18.29 -1.65
CA ASP A 385 4.56 -18.69 -0.32
C ASP A 385 5.07 -17.76 0.79
N LEU A 386 6.28 -17.21 0.63
CA LEU A 386 6.83 -16.26 1.59
C LEU A 386 6.07 -14.94 1.62
N ASN A 387 5.41 -14.56 0.53
CA ASN A 387 4.57 -13.37 0.51
C ASN A 387 3.41 -13.47 1.53
N LEU A 388 2.90 -14.68 1.80
CA LEU A 388 1.88 -14.90 2.83
C LEU A 388 2.41 -14.87 4.28
N THR A 389 3.74 -14.91 4.48
CA THR A 389 4.32 -14.93 5.84
C THR A 389 4.39 -13.55 6.48
N GLY A 390 3.98 -12.50 5.77
CA GLY A 390 3.90 -11.15 6.30
C GLY A 390 2.91 -11.05 7.47
N ALA A 391 3.28 -10.33 8.54
CA ALA A 391 2.44 -10.21 9.72
C ALA A 391 1.04 -9.62 9.43
N HIS A 392 0.91 -8.83 8.37
CA HIS A 392 -0.39 -8.30 7.91
C HIS A 392 -1.31 -9.37 7.30
N TYR A 393 -0.78 -10.54 6.90
CA TYR A 393 -1.58 -11.65 6.40
C TYR A 393 -2.03 -12.65 7.49
N ARG A 394 -1.75 -12.38 8.77
CA ARG A 394 -2.01 -13.33 9.87
C ARG A 394 -3.45 -13.87 9.90
N GLU A 395 -4.43 -12.99 9.66
CA GLU A 395 -5.83 -13.39 9.61
C GLU A 395 -6.17 -14.21 8.34
N MET A 396 -5.42 -14.01 7.26
CA MET A 396 -5.62 -14.71 5.99
C MET A 396 -4.98 -16.08 5.95
N VAL A 397 -3.78 -16.23 6.57
CA VAL A 397 -2.98 -17.47 6.49
C VAL A 397 -3.75 -18.69 6.99
N ASP A 398 -4.48 -18.53 8.10
CA ASP A 398 -5.24 -19.60 8.74
C ASP A 398 -6.70 -19.68 8.25
N SER A 399 -7.10 -18.77 7.36
CA SER A 399 -8.47 -18.74 6.86
C SER A 399 -8.69 -19.77 5.75
N ARG A 400 -9.95 -20.20 5.62
CA ARG A 400 -10.42 -21.00 4.47
C ARG A 400 -11.21 -20.16 3.47
N ALA A 401 -10.98 -18.85 3.43
CA ALA A 401 -11.76 -17.96 2.59
C ALA A 401 -11.35 -18.01 1.10
N PHE A 402 -10.22 -18.61 0.80
CA PHE A 402 -9.71 -18.84 -0.55
C PHE A 402 -8.99 -20.19 -0.64
N TYR A 403 -8.95 -20.74 -1.83
CA TYR A 403 -8.17 -21.94 -2.11
C TYR A 403 -6.69 -21.60 -2.14
N ARG A 404 -5.84 -22.57 -1.77
CA ARG A 404 -4.38 -22.46 -1.91
C ARG A 404 -3.91 -23.46 -2.94
N ALA A 405 -3.03 -23.00 -3.80
CA ALA A 405 -2.37 -23.85 -4.79
C ALA A 405 -0.86 -23.86 -4.51
N ASP A 406 -0.36 -25.02 -4.05
CA ASP A 406 1.05 -25.20 -3.71
C ASP A 406 1.85 -25.78 -4.89
N ASP A 407 1.18 -26.17 -5.96
CA ASP A 407 1.73 -26.58 -7.24
C ASP A 407 0.72 -26.33 -8.38
N PHE A 408 1.14 -26.57 -9.62
CA PHE A 408 0.32 -26.32 -10.80
C PHE A 408 -0.92 -27.24 -10.85
N ASP A 409 -0.80 -28.49 -10.47
CA ASP A 409 -1.93 -29.43 -10.47
C ASP A 409 -2.97 -29.03 -9.40
N ALA A 410 -2.51 -28.53 -8.23
CA ALA A 410 -3.39 -27.94 -7.24
C ALA A 410 -4.07 -26.67 -7.76
N LEU A 411 -3.37 -25.83 -8.54
CA LEU A 411 -3.97 -24.66 -9.17
C LEU A 411 -5.12 -25.06 -10.10
N VAL A 412 -4.89 -26.04 -10.96
CA VAL A 412 -5.91 -26.55 -11.88
C VAL A 412 -7.13 -27.10 -11.13
N ARG A 413 -6.90 -27.99 -10.15
CA ARG A 413 -7.99 -28.59 -9.36
C ARG A 413 -8.79 -27.54 -8.57
N THR A 414 -8.11 -26.59 -7.96
CA THR A 414 -8.79 -25.56 -7.15
C THR A 414 -9.52 -24.54 -8.04
N LEU A 415 -9.00 -24.25 -9.23
CA LEU A 415 -9.68 -23.42 -10.20
C LEU A 415 -10.97 -24.07 -10.72
N ASP A 416 -10.92 -25.37 -11.10
CA ASP A 416 -12.12 -26.11 -11.46
C ASP A 416 -13.17 -26.06 -10.35
N ARG A 417 -12.75 -26.25 -9.09
CA ARG A 417 -13.65 -26.18 -7.93
C ARG A 417 -14.22 -24.78 -7.70
N ALA A 418 -13.40 -23.73 -7.85
CA ALA A 418 -13.83 -22.36 -7.73
C ALA A 418 -14.93 -22.00 -8.76
N LEU A 419 -14.84 -22.56 -9.98
CA LEU A 419 -15.81 -22.34 -11.04
C LEU A 419 -17.07 -23.22 -10.90
N SER A 420 -16.92 -24.48 -10.49
CA SER A 420 -18.04 -25.42 -10.37
C SER A 420 -18.85 -25.23 -9.08
N GLU A 421 -18.19 -24.81 -7.99
CA GLU A 421 -18.78 -24.66 -6.65
C GLU A 421 -18.52 -23.26 -6.06
N PRO A 422 -18.93 -22.16 -6.72
CA PRO A 422 -18.56 -20.81 -6.31
C PRO A 422 -19.04 -20.41 -4.91
N GLY A 423 -20.06 -21.11 -4.39
CA GLY A 423 -20.62 -20.91 -3.06
C GLY A 423 -19.89 -21.62 -1.93
N GLU A 424 -18.99 -22.58 -2.23
CA GLU A 424 -18.40 -23.47 -1.24
C GLU A 424 -17.73 -22.75 -0.06
N LEU A 425 -16.91 -21.74 -0.34
CA LEU A 425 -16.17 -20.98 0.69
C LEU A 425 -16.84 -19.64 1.05
N ARG A 426 -18.09 -19.42 0.65
CA ARG A 426 -18.76 -18.12 0.80
C ARG A 426 -18.83 -17.64 2.25
N ALA A 427 -19.22 -18.51 3.17
CA ALA A 427 -19.33 -18.15 4.58
C ALA A 427 -17.97 -17.67 5.14
N GLU A 428 -16.89 -18.35 4.77
CA GLU A 428 -15.54 -18.00 5.18
C GLU A 428 -15.08 -16.69 4.52
N ARG A 429 -15.41 -16.45 3.23
CA ARG A 429 -15.12 -15.18 2.54
C ARG A 429 -15.80 -14.00 3.25
N VAL A 430 -17.09 -14.13 3.55
CA VAL A 430 -17.85 -13.08 4.24
C VAL A 430 -17.28 -12.81 5.63
N ARG A 431 -16.94 -13.88 6.38
CA ARG A 431 -16.34 -13.76 7.71
C ARG A 431 -14.99 -13.03 7.66
N LEU A 432 -14.09 -13.48 6.79
CA LEU A 432 -12.75 -12.89 6.66
C LEU A 432 -12.82 -11.44 6.16
N ALA A 433 -13.71 -11.12 5.20
CA ALA A 433 -13.91 -9.75 4.75
C ALA A 433 -14.34 -8.84 5.90
N ALA A 434 -15.30 -9.28 6.73
CA ALA A 434 -15.74 -8.53 7.90
C ALA A 434 -14.62 -8.35 8.95
N GLU A 435 -13.76 -9.36 9.12
CA GLU A 435 -12.65 -9.33 10.08
C GLU A 435 -11.52 -8.39 9.63
N VAL A 436 -11.09 -8.48 8.38
CA VAL A 436 -9.92 -7.74 7.87
C VAL A 436 -10.31 -6.37 7.31
N VAL A 437 -11.39 -6.30 6.55
CA VAL A 437 -11.83 -5.06 5.89
C VAL A 437 -12.83 -4.29 6.75
N GLY A 438 -13.68 -4.99 7.49
CA GLY A 438 -14.76 -4.40 8.25
C GLY A 438 -15.99 -4.12 7.39
N GLU A 439 -16.74 -3.09 7.75
CA GLU A 439 -17.95 -2.70 7.03
C GLU A 439 -17.61 -1.98 5.73
N VAL A 440 -18.19 -2.48 4.63
CA VAL A 440 -18.10 -1.85 3.30
C VAL A 440 -19.41 -1.09 3.04
N ASP A 441 -19.52 0.09 3.66
CA ASP A 441 -20.71 0.95 3.63
C ASP A 441 -20.62 2.12 2.63
N GLY A 442 -19.50 2.23 1.90
CA GLY A 442 -19.25 3.32 0.94
C GLY A 442 -18.91 4.67 1.61
N ARG A 443 -18.58 4.68 2.91
CA ARG A 443 -18.36 5.90 3.71
C ARG A 443 -16.97 6.01 4.34
N ALA A 444 -16.03 5.15 3.99
CA ALA A 444 -14.69 5.21 4.56
C ALA A 444 -13.98 6.52 4.17
N ALA A 445 -14.12 6.99 2.93
CA ALA A 445 -13.58 8.28 2.50
C ALA A 445 -14.18 9.47 3.28
N GLU A 446 -15.47 9.42 3.59
CA GLU A 446 -16.13 10.42 4.44
C GLU A 446 -15.52 10.44 5.86
N ARG A 447 -15.32 9.26 6.46
CA ARG A 447 -14.68 9.14 7.78
C ARG A 447 -13.23 9.63 7.78
N VAL A 448 -12.48 9.42 6.69
CA VAL A 448 -11.11 9.98 6.54
C VAL A 448 -11.15 11.50 6.60
N VAL A 449 -12.02 12.14 5.83
CA VAL A 449 -12.12 13.60 5.78
C VAL A 449 -12.66 14.17 7.11
N ALA A 450 -13.61 13.48 7.74
CA ALA A 450 -14.11 13.86 9.07
C ALA A 450 -12.98 13.84 10.13
N ALA A 451 -12.16 12.79 10.15
CA ALA A 451 -11.01 12.69 11.06
C ALA A 451 -9.97 13.79 10.82
N ILE A 452 -9.74 14.16 9.56
CA ILE A 452 -8.87 15.30 9.20
C ILE A 452 -9.49 16.60 9.73
N HIS A 453 -10.77 16.81 9.50
CA HIS A 453 -11.48 18.02 9.93
C HIS A 453 -11.48 18.18 11.44
N GLU A 454 -11.80 17.11 12.18
CA GLU A 454 -11.81 17.10 13.65
C GLU A 454 -10.46 17.52 14.24
N GLU A 455 -9.34 17.00 13.69
CA GLU A 455 -8.01 17.37 14.16
C GLU A 455 -7.66 18.84 13.90
N ILE A 456 -8.09 19.37 12.74
CA ILE A 456 -7.79 20.75 12.35
C ILE A 456 -8.66 21.77 13.09
N VAL A 457 -9.93 21.46 13.33
CA VAL A 457 -10.91 22.37 13.94
C VAL A 457 -10.96 22.22 15.45
N GLY A 458 -10.87 20.96 15.95
CA GLY A 458 -10.93 20.63 17.39
C GLY A 458 -9.70 21.08 18.18
N GLY A 459 -8.60 21.33 17.48
CA GLY A 459 -7.28 21.53 18.10
C GLY A 459 -6.71 20.22 18.64
N PRO A 460 -5.43 20.19 19.03
CA PRO A 460 -4.86 18.99 19.63
C PRO A 460 -5.71 18.59 20.82
N ALA A 461 -6.24 17.36 20.78
CA ALA A 461 -6.93 16.78 21.95
C ALA A 461 -6.05 17.07 23.15
N ALA A 462 -6.61 17.67 24.19
CA ALA A 462 -5.89 18.14 25.38
C ALA A 462 -5.10 16.96 26.00
N VAL A 463 -3.95 16.68 25.43
CA VAL A 463 -2.95 15.84 26.08
C VAL A 463 -2.40 16.72 27.17
N GLY A 464 -2.77 16.39 28.39
CA GLY A 464 -2.43 17.14 29.59
C GLY A 464 -0.99 17.63 29.56
N ALA A 465 -0.84 18.92 29.81
CA ALA A 465 0.42 19.59 29.99
C ALA A 465 1.11 19.02 31.23
N THR A 466 1.77 17.88 31.10
CA THR A 466 2.68 17.36 32.10
C THR A 466 3.88 16.77 31.39
N GLY A 467 4.99 17.46 31.49
CA GLY A 467 6.30 16.91 31.39
C GLY A 467 6.86 16.77 29.97
N GLU A 468 8.07 17.21 29.84
CA GLU A 468 9.03 16.72 28.83
C GLU A 468 8.88 15.21 28.71
N ARG A 469 8.40 14.74 27.59
CA ARG A 469 8.30 13.31 27.33
C ARG A 469 9.71 12.75 27.20
N ALA A 470 10.24 12.26 28.32
CA ALA A 470 11.31 11.29 28.29
C ALA A 470 10.76 10.07 27.55
N VAL A 471 11.10 9.92 26.29
CA VAL A 471 10.94 8.67 25.58
C VAL A 471 12.05 7.77 26.09
N ASP A 472 11.76 7.08 27.18
CA ASP A 472 12.53 5.89 27.54
C ASP A 472 11.97 4.74 26.67
N PRO A 473 12.69 4.27 25.64
CA PRO A 473 12.25 3.14 24.86
C PRO A 473 12.62 1.85 25.61
N ALA A 474 11.99 1.63 26.74
CA ALA A 474 11.92 0.29 27.31
C ALA A 474 10.98 -0.51 26.40
N PHE A 475 11.52 -1.04 25.32
CA PHE A 475 10.93 -2.18 24.65
C PHE A 475 10.94 -3.34 25.65
N GLY A 476 9.78 -3.52 26.30
CA GLY A 476 9.57 -4.59 27.25
C GLY A 476 9.99 -5.92 26.64
N ASP A 477 10.88 -6.56 27.34
CA ASP A 477 11.27 -7.94 27.17
C ASP A 477 10.04 -8.81 27.48
N GLN A 478 9.34 -9.26 26.45
CA GLN A 478 8.40 -10.37 26.55
C GLN A 478 8.89 -11.49 25.64
N SER A 479 10.01 -12.09 26.04
CA SER A 479 10.38 -13.43 25.65
C SER A 479 9.92 -14.36 26.80
N ALA A 480 8.70 -14.83 26.75
CA ALA A 480 8.27 -16.01 27.49
C ALA A 480 7.00 -16.58 26.86
N GLY A 481 7.12 -17.81 26.35
CA GLY A 481 6.03 -18.66 25.88
C GLY A 481 6.10 -19.00 24.41
#